data_b85877f33b23e918b19a6af83c47008f
#
_entry.id   b85877f33b23e918b19a6af83c47008f
#
_cell.length_a   1.000
_cell.length_b   1.000
_cell.length_c   1.000
_cell.angle_alpha   90.00
_cell.angle_beta   90.00
_cell.angle_gamma   90.00
#
_symmetry.space_group_name_H-M   'P 1'
#
loop_
_entity.id
_entity.type
_entity.pdbx_description
1 polymer ?
#
loop_
_entity_poly.entity_id
_entity_poly.type
_entity_poly.pdbx_seq_one_letter_code
_entity_poly.pdbx_strand_id
1 'polypeptide(L)'
;MLLISQNLWNYDIALPKDTVMRINLAWVDDLAELTEMVSSVQNSVFLDVPTGRNKPPNNRYTLEQVAPVLAQHPNIRYVAISNVETGEVIEQFRSVLGEGINLVPKIETRVGIGNIAAIRASLGDDATMMLDHDDLFNDVMTSDGDAAEYTGLINQLVKFCAANGVRLLRTRGVIFSDRDS
;
A
#
# COMPACT_ATOMS: atom_id res chain seq x y z
N MET A 1 -10.21 -3.00 -9.16
CA MET A 1 -10.27 -2.62 -7.73
C MET A 1 -10.26 -1.10 -7.64
N LEU A 2 -11.20 -0.50 -6.95
CA LEU A 2 -11.21 0.91 -6.57
C LEU A 2 -10.85 1.00 -5.08
N LEU A 3 -9.78 1.72 -4.75
CA LEU A 3 -9.31 1.91 -3.39
C LEU A 3 -9.71 3.30 -2.92
N ILE A 4 -10.45 3.40 -1.82
CA ILE A 4 -10.92 4.66 -1.24
C ILE A 4 -10.35 4.85 0.15
N SER A 5 -9.72 6.01 0.37
CA SER A 5 -9.09 6.36 1.66
C SER A 5 -10.15 6.65 2.74
N GLN A 6 -9.83 6.33 3.98
CA GLN A 6 -10.63 6.63 5.18
C GLN A 6 -11.09 8.09 5.29
N ASN A 7 -10.33 9.04 4.76
CA ASN A 7 -10.70 10.45 4.76
C ASN A 7 -11.99 10.76 3.99
N LEU A 8 -12.42 9.85 3.10
CA LEU A 8 -13.64 10.00 2.30
C LEU A 8 -14.86 9.30 2.91
N TRP A 9 -14.72 8.62 4.05
CA TRP A 9 -15.82 7.89 4.69
C TRP A 9 -16.92 8.80 5.25
N ASN A 10 -16.57 10.05 5.54
CA ASN A 10 -17.51 11.05 6.06
C ASN A 10 -18.37 11.72 4.97
N TYR A 11 -18.14 11.37 3.70
CA TYR A 11 -18.94 11.89 2.59
C TYR A 11 -20.02 10.87 2.24
N ASP A 12 -21.25 11.34 2.12
CA ASP A 12 -22.39 10.54 1.65
C ASP A 12 -22.28 10.33 0.13
N ILE A 13 -21.38 9.44 -0.25
CA ILE A 13 -21.08 9.10 -1.64
C ILE A 13 -21.51 7.65 -1.88
N ALA A 14 -22.34 7.42 -2.87
CA ALA A 14 -22.67 6.08 -3.33
C ALA A 14 -21.44 5.41 -3.93
N LEU A 15 -20.87 4.43 -3.23
CA LEU A 15 -19.69 3.70 -3.67
C LEU A 15 -20.05 2.44 -4.46
N PRO A 16 -19.29 2.09 -5.51
CA PRO A 16 -19.42 0.79 -6.18
C PRO A 16 -19.24 -0.36 -5.18
N LYS A 17 -19.97 -1.47 -5.40
CA LYS A 17 -19.95 -2.63 -4.50
C LYS A 17 -18.58 -3.29 -4.34
N ASP A 18 -17.71 -3.16 -5.36
CA ASP A 18 -16.35 -3.69 -5.39
C ASP A 18 -15.30 -2.71 -4.85
N THR A 19 -15.75 -1.63 -4.22
CA THR A 19 -14.87 -0.68 -3.55
C THR A 19 -14.18 -1.34 -2.36
N VAL A 20 -12.87 -1.10 -2.24
CA VAL A 20 -12.06 -1.52 -1.10
C VAL A 20 -11.73 -0.28 -0.26
N MET A 21 -11.98 -0.36 1.04
CA MET A 21 -11.76 0.75 1.97
C MET A 21 -10.34 0.72 2.50
N ARG A 22 -9.54 1.77 2.22
CA ARG A 22 -8.16 1.87 2.72
C ARG A 22 -8.13 2.56 4.07
N ILE A 23 -7.57 1.88 5.05
CA ILE A 23 -7.20 2.44 6.36
C ILE A 23 -5.68 2.54 6.41
N ASN A 24 -5.16 3.75 6.66
CA ASN A 24 -3.75 3.96 6.91
C ASN A 24 -3.52 4.04 8.42
N LEU A 25 -2.80 3.06 8.98
CA LEU A 25 -2.54 2.96 10.41
C LEU A 25 -1.77 4.16 10.99
N ALA A 26 -1.06 4.92 10.17
CA ALA A 26 -0.41 6.14 10.65
C ALA A 26 -1.41 7.20 11.17
N TRP A 27 -2.68 7.12 10.74
CA TRP A 27 -3.75 8.04 11.09
C TRP A 27 -4.82 7.42 12.00
N VAL A 28 -4.49 6.33 12.66
CA VAL A 28 -5.36 5.66 13.64
C VAL A 28 -4.73 5.85 15.02
N ASP A 29 -5.50 6.37 15.96
CA ASP A 29 -4.98 6.76 17.26
C ASP A 29 -4.73 5.55 18.18
N ASP A 30 -5.61 4.54 18.14
CA ASP A 30 -5.45 3.31 18.90
C ASP A 30 -6.12 2.09 18.20
N LEU A 31 -5.90 0.89 18.74
CA LEU A 31 -6.46 -0.34 18.17
C LEU A 31 -7.97 -0.47 18.39
N ALA A 32 -8.56 0.24 19.35
CA ALA A 32 -10.00 0.28 19.55
C ALA A 32 -10.66 1.07 18.41
N GLU A 33 -10.09 2.22 18.06
CA GLU A 33 -10.51 2.99 16.88
C GLU A 33 -10.39 2.15 15.60
N LEU A 34 -9.26 1.44 15.40
CA LEU A 34 -9.11 0.54 14.25
C LEU A 34 -10.23 -0.49 14.19
N THR A 35 -10.53 -1.12 15.32
CA THR A 35 -11.59 -2.13 15.45
C THR A 35 -12.96 -1.56 15.11
N GLU A 36 -13.27 -0.36 15.58
CA GLU A 36 -14.51 0.35 15.28
C GLU A 36 -14.61 0.67 13.79
N MET A 37 -13.56 1.24 13.21
CA MET A 37 -13.50 1.56 11.77
C MET A 37 -13.74 0.32 10.92
N VAL A 38 -13.02 -0.78 11.18
CA VAL A 38 -13.15 -2.03 10.41
C VAL A 38 -14.53 -2.65 10.57
N SER A 39 -15.12 -2.60 11.78
CA SER A 39 -16.45 -3.14 12.07
C SER A 39 -17.56 -2.32 11.41
N SER A 40 -17.35 -1.03 11.19
CA SER A 40 -18.35 -0.13 10.61
C SER A 40 -18.54 -0.32 9.10
N VAL A 41 -17.61 -1.00 8.41
CA VAL A 41 -17.66 -1.17 6.95
C VAL A 41 -17.95 -2.61 6.55
N GLN A 42 -18.84 -2.78 5.56
CA GLN A 42 -19.14 -4.09 4.97
C GLN A 42 -18.22 -4.46 3.80
N ASN A 43 -17.53 -3.47 3.26
CA ASN A 43 -16.60 -3.64 2.15
C ASN A 43 -15.32 -4.34 2.61
N SER A 44 -14.57 -4.88 1.65
CA SER A 44 -13.21 -5.32 1.92
C SER A 44 -12.34 -4.16 2.38
N VAL A 45 -11.48 -4.43 3.35
CA VAL A 45 -10.54 -3.46 3.90
C VAL A 45 -9.13 -3.73 3.39
N PHE A 46 -8.46 -2.64 3.04
CA PHE A 46 -7.05 -2.57 2.71
C PHE A 46 -6.35 -1.81 3.85
N LEU A 47 -5.60 -2.53 4.67
CA LEU A 47 -4.87 -1.97 5.79
C LEU A 47 -3.47 -1.58 5.34
N ASP A 48 -3.13 -0.30 5.42
CA ASP A 48 -1.81 0.21 5.08
C ASP A 48 -0.95 0.30 6.35
N VAL A 49 0.08 -0.55 6.42
CA VAL A 49 1.00 -0.64 7.56
C VAL A 49 2.26 0.15 7.24
N PRO A 50 2.45 1.33 7.82
CA PRO A 50 3.54 2.24 7.48
C PRO A 50 4.86 1.84 8.16
N THR A 51 5.45 0.75 7.74
CA THR A 51 6.78 0.33 8.19
C THR A 51 7.87 1.30 7.74
N GLY A 52 8.83 1.58 8.61
CA GLY A 52 9.97 2.47 8.27
C GLY A 52 9.60 3.94 8.00
N ARG A 53 8.41 4.38 8.42
CA ARG A 53 7.95 5.75 8.18
C ARG A 53 8.77 6.77 8.95
N ASN A 54 9.34 7.74 8.24
CA ASN A 54 10.19 8.81 8.79
C ASN A 54 9.49 10.18 8.90
N LYS A 55 8.24 10.28 8.42
CA LYS A 55 7.44 11.52 8.44
C LYS A 55 6.21 11.39 9.34
N PRO A 56 5.76 12.47 10.02
CA PRO A 56 4.53 12.45 10.81
C PRO A 56 3.27 12.18 9.97
N PRO A 57 2.23 11.58 10.58
CA PRO A 57 2.28 10.90 11.87
C PRO A 57 3.12 9.63 11.79
N ASN A 58 3.86 9.33 12.86
CA ASN A 58 4.67 8.13 12.92
C ASN A 58 3.80 6.90 13.17
N ASN A 59 4.22 5.75 12.64
CA ASN A 59 3.59 4.49 12.99
C ASN A 59 3.79 4.18 14.48
N ARG A 60 2.70 3.84 15.17
CA ARG A 60 2.68 3.53 16.61
C ARG A 60 2.53 2.04 16.90
N TYR A 61 2.31 1.22 15.87
CA TYR A 61 1.94 -0.19 16.04
C TYR A 61 3.00 -1.12 15.48
N THR A 62 3.23 -2.21 16.19
CA THR A 62 3.96 -3.36 15.63
C THR A 62 3.00 -4.30 14.91
N LEU A 63 3.55 -5.17 14.06
CA LEU A 63 2.74 -6.15 13.34
C LEU A 63 2.01 -7.11 14.30
N GLU A 64 2.68 -7.52 15.41
CA GLU A 64 2.14 -8.41 16.43
C GLU A 64 0.97 -7.78 17.18
N GLN A 65 0.97 -6.46 17.37
CA GLN A 65 -0.14 -5.74 18.00
C GLN A 65 -1.36 -5.69 17.08
N VAL A 66 -1.16 -5.61 15.78
CA VAL A 66 -2.23 -5.51 14.78
C VAL A 66 -2.78 -6.89 14.39
N ALA A 67 -1.96 -7.93 14.42
CA ALA A 67 -2.34 -9.28 14.00
C ALA A 67 -3.63 -9.82 14.66
N PRO A 68 -3.90 -9.63 15.97
CA PRO A 68 -5.16 -10.05 16.59
C PRO A 68 -6.39 -9.36 15.99
N VAL A 69 -6.29 -8.09 15.60
CA VAL A 69 -7.39 -7.36 14.94
C VAL A 69 -7.66 -7.96 13.57
N LEU A 70 -6.61 -8.25 12.81
CA LEU A 70 -6.76 -8.90 11.49
C LEU A 70 -7.44 -10.26 11.61
N ALA A 71 -7.06 -11.06 12.60
CA ALA A 71 -7.64 -12.39 12.82
C ALA A 71 -9.14 -12.35 13.16
N GLN A 72 -9.60 -11.28 13.82
CA GLN A 72 -11.00 -11.09 14.21
C GLN A 72 -11.86 -10.48 13.10
N HIS A 73 -11.25 -9.86 12.08
CA HIS A 73 -11.94 -9.12 11.04
C HIS A 73 -11.65 -9.66 9.63
N PRO A 74 -12.38 -10.69 9.16
CA PRO A 74 -12.13 -11.34 7.88
C PRO A 74 -12.40 -10.44 6.67
N ASN A 75 -13.02 -9.26 6.85
CA ASN A 75 -13.15 -8.26 5.81
C ASN A 75 -11.83 -7.50 5.55
N ILE A 76 -10.81 -7.60 6.41
CA ILE A 76 -9.46 -7.16 6.08
C ILE A 76 -8.85 -8.17 5.11
N ARG A 77 -8.88 -7.85 3.83
CA ARG A 77 -8.43 -8.74 2.74
C ARG A 77 -7.03 -8.44 2.25
N TYR A 78 -6.55 -7.23 2.48
CA TYR A 78 -5.28 -6.74 1.98
C TYR A 78 -4.50 -6.05 3.09
N VAL A 79 -3.20 -6.32 3.15
CA VAL A 79 -2.25 -5.60 4.01
C VAL A 79 -1.14 -5.04 3.15
N ALA A 80 -1.03 -3.72 3.08
CA ALA A 80 0.06 -3.05 2.41
C ALA A 80 1.25 -2.88 3.35
N ILE A 81 2.43 -3.12 2.81
CA ILE A 81 3.71 -3.02 3.52
C ILE A 81 4.51 -1.91 2.86
N SER A 82 4.82 -0.84 3.60
CA SER A 82 5.61 0.28 3.06
C SER A 82 7.08 -0.08 2.91
N ASN A 83 7.76 0.60 1.97
CA ASN A 83 9.21 0.52 1.77
C ASN A 83 9.75 -0.90 1.60
N VAL A 84 9.06 -1.73 0.81
CA VAL A 84 9.50 -3.10 0.56
C VAL A 84 10.65 -3.10 -0.45
N GLU A 85 11.82 -3.53 -0.01
CA GLU A 85 13.04 -3.63 -0.81
C GLU A 85 13.48 -5.05 -1.08
N THR A 86 13.00 -6.03 -0.28
CA THR A 86 13.35 -7.44 -0.44
C THR A 86 12.15 -8.36 -0.22
N GLY A 87 12.25 -9.62 -0.68
CA GLY A 87 11.22 -10.63 -0.48
C GLY A 87 11.09 -11.09 0.98
N GLU A 88 12.18 -11.04 1.76
CA GLU A 88 12.20 -11.46 3.16
C GLU A 88 11.22 -10.67 4.03
N VAL A 89 11.01 -9.39 3.73
CA VAL A 89 10.03 -8.56 4.44
C VAL A 89 8.61 -9.13 4.27
N ILE A 90 8.29 -9.61 3.08
CA ILE A 90 6.99 -10.23 2.79
C ILE A 90 6.83 -11.54 3.57
N GLU A 91 7.88 -12.36 3.62
CA GLU A 91 7.86 -13.62 4.37
C GLU A 91 7.73 -13.39 5.88
N GLN A 92 8.36 -12.35 6.42
CA GLN A 92 8.17 -11.94 7.82
C GLN A 92 6.70 -11.61 8.12
N PHE A 93 6.06 -10.80 7.26
CA PHE A 93 4.64 -10.48 7.42
C PHE A 93 3.77 -11.73 7.30
N ARG A 94 4.05 -12.61 6.34
CA ARG A 94 3.33 -13.87 6.15
C ARG A 94 3.43 -14.79 7.37
N SER A 95 4.61 -14.87 7.99
CA SER A 95 4.82 -15.71 9.18
C SER A 95 3.96 -15.28 10.39
N VAL A 96 3.62 -13.99 10.48
CA VAL A 96 2.79 -13.45 11.57
C VAL A 96 1.30 -13.47 11.21
N LEU A 97 0.95 -13.13 9.96
CA LEU A 97 -0.44 -12.94 9.52
C LEU A 97 -1.08 -14.18 8.90
N GLY A 98 -0.27 -15.17 8.50
CA GLY A 98 -0.74 -16.38 7.80
C GLY A 98 -1.10 -16.16 6.33
N GLU A 99 -1.65 -17.21 5.69
CA GLU A 99 -1.89 -17.26 4.23
C GLU A 99 -3.21 -16.60 3.78
N GLY A 100 -4.10 -16.26 4.71
CA GLY A 100 -5.46 -15.77 4.37
C GLY A 100 -5.52 -14.31 3.90
N ILE A 101 -4.40 -13.58 3.95
CA ILE A 101 -4.33 -12.15 3.68
C ILE A 101 -3.45 -11.89 2.44
N ASN A 102 -3.96 -11.05 1.54
CA ASN A 102 -3.18 -10.60 0.39
C ASN A 102 -2.18 -9.51 0.82
N LEU A 103 -0.90 -9.85 0.85
CA LEU A 103 0.17 -8.90 1.13
C LEU A 103 0.44 -8.06 -0.12
N VAL A 104 0.47 -6.73 0.05
CA VAL A 104 0.66 -5.77 -1.02
C VAL A 104 1.92 -4.95 -0.75
N PRO A 105 3.09 -5.32 -1.30
CA PRO A 105 4.29 -4.51 -1.15
C PRO A 105 4.12 -3.16 -1.84
N LYS A 106 4.48 -2.11 -1.13
CA LYS A 106 4.62 -0.77 -1.69
C LYS A 106 6.04 -0.59 -2.18
N ILE A 107 6.18 -0.36 -3.48
CA ILE A 107 7.47 -0.17 -4.15
C ILE A 107 7.69 1.33 -4.24
N GLU A 108 8.54 1.84 -3.36
CA GLU A 108 8.70 3.25 -3.07
C GLU A 108 10.16 3.72 -3.17
N THR A 109 11.08 2.80 -3.50
CA THR A 109 12.52 3.08 -3.58
C THR A 109 13.14 2.50 -4.84
N ARG A 110 14.28 3.05 -5.25
CA ARG A 110 15.11 2.52 -6.36
C ARG A 110 15.56 1.08 -6.08
N VAL A 111 15.91 0.80 -4.82
CA VAL A 111 16.32 -0.54 -4.38
C VAL A 111 15.17 -1.54 -4.56
N GLY A 112 13.96 -1.18 -4.13
CA GLY A 112 12.76 -2.00 -4.31
C GLY A 112 12.47 -2.30 -5.77
N ILE A 113 12.61 -1.32 -6.68
CA ILE A 113 12.47 -1.54 -8.13
C ILE A 113 13.57 -2.44 -8.67
N GLY A 114 14.80 -2.28 -8.19
CA GLY A 114 15.93 -3.16 -8.57
C GLY A 114 15.70 -4.62 -8.18
N ASN A 115 15.05 -4.86 -7.05
CA ASN A 115 14.78 -6.20 -6.49
C ASN A 115 13.39 -6.75 -6.83
N ILE A 116 12.65 -6.12 -7.75
CA ILE A 116 11.24 -6.41 -8.00
C ILE A 116 10.94 -7.86 -8.36
N ALA A 117 11.87 -8.55 -9.01
CA ALA A 117 11.71 -9.96 -9.37
C ALA A 117 11.73 -10.87 -8.12
N ALA A 118 12.62 -10.60 -7.15
CA ALA A 118 12.67 -11.30 -5.88
C ALA A 118 11.42 -11.00 -5.03
N ILE A 119 10.99 -9.74 -4.99
CA ILE A 119 9.75 -9.33 -4.32
C ILE A 119 8.54 -10.07 -4.92
N ARG A 120 8.46 -10.15 -6.27
CA ARG A 120 7.40 -10.89 -6.96
C ARG A 120 7.39 -12.38 -6.60
N ALA A 121 8.56 -12.99 -6.47
CA ALA A 121 8.69 -14.42 -6.15
C ALA A 121 8.13 -14.79 -4.76
N SER A 122 8.11 -13.82 -3.81
CA SER A 122 7.52 -13.99 -2.48
C SER A 122 6.01 -13.75 -2.43
N LEU A 123 5.38 -13.40 -3.56
CA LEU A 123 3.92 -13.20 -3.65
C LEU A 123 3.26 -14.41 -4.32
N GLY A 124 2.01 -14.68 -3.94
CA GLY A 124 1.18 -15.72 -4.56
C GLY A 124 0.71 -15.36 -5.99
N ASP A 125 -0.18 -16.17 -6.53
CA ASP A 125 -0.64 -16.08 -7.93
C ASP A 125 -1.37 -14.76 -8.23
N ASP A 126 -2.23 -14.28 -7.34
CA ASP A 126 -2.98 -13.02 -7.47
C ASP A 126 -2.16 -11.79 -6.99
N ALA A 127 -0.87 -11.75 -7.33
CA ALA A 127 0.04 -10.72 -6.87
C ALA A 127 -0.47 -9.30 -7.15
N THR A 128 -0.45 -8.49 -6.11
CA THR A 128 -0.74 -7.06 -6.19
C THR A 128 0.43 -6.30 -5.59
N MET A 129 0.87 -5.25 -6.25
CA MET A 129 1.87 -4.30 -5.76
C MET A 129 1.29 -2.89 -5.78
N MET A 130 1.86 -1.99 -5.02
CA MET A 130 1.46 -0.59 -5.00
C MET A 130 2.67 0.30 -5.26
N LEU A 131 2.49 1.32 -6.09
CA LEU A 131 3.43 2.41 -6.29
C LEU A 131 2.90 3.66 -5.59
N ASP A 132 3.65 4.15 -4.62
CA ASP A 132 3.48 5.51 -4.10
C ASP A 132 4.41 6.45 -4.87
N HIS A 133 3.82 7.33 -5.67
CA HIS A 133 4.56 8.24 -6.55
C HIS A 133 5.38 9.26 -5.76
N ASP A 134 4.84 9.77 -4.66
CA ASP A 134 5.49 10.82 -3.88
C ASP A 134 6.70 10.27 -3.13
N ASP A 135 6.57 9.07 -2.56
CA ASP A 135 7.66 8.45 -1.82
C ASP A 135 8.79 7.98 -2.75
N LEU A 136 8.46 7.40 -3.93
CA LEU A 136 9.48 7.09 -4.95
C LEU A 136 10.17 8.33 -5.51
N PHE A 137 9.40 9.40 -5.80
CA PHE A 137 9.99 10.65 -6.25
C PHE A 137 10.97 11.22 -5.23
N ASN A 138 10.57 11.20 -3.95
CA ASN A 138 11.44 11.66 -2.87
C ASN A 138 12.72 10.81 -2.75
N ASP A 139 12.61 9.48 -2.86
CA ASP A 139 13.79 8.58 -2.84
C ASP A 139 14.77 8.91 -3.97
N VAL A 140 14.27 9.09 -5.19
CA VAL A 140 15.10 9.46 -6.35
C VAL A 140 15.79 10.81 -6.14
N MET A 141 15.04 11.86 -5.75
CA MET A 141 15.57 13.21 -5.61
C MET A 141 16.55 13.36 -4.46
N THR A 142 16.33 12.68 -3.34
CA THR A 142 17.24 12.71 -2.18
C THR A 142 18.52 11.89 -2.38
N SER A 143 18.55 11.07 -3.41
CA SER A 143 19.69 10.21 -3.76
C SER A 143 20.39 10.66 -5.06
N ASP A 144 20.40 11.96 -5.33
CA ASP A 144 21.03 12.60 -6.49
C ASP A 144 20.49 12.12 -7.87
N GLY A 145 19.27 11.62 -7.90
CA GLY A 145 18.58 11.25 -9.15
C GLY A 145 17.89 12.43 -9.81
N ASP A 146 17.33 12.21 -10.98
CA ASP A 146 16.61 13.23 -11.76
C ASP A 146 15.22 12.76 -12.24
N ALA A 147 14.49 13.67 -12.89
CA ALA A 147 13.15 13.36 -13.41
C ALA A 147 13.16 12.30 -14.53
N ALA A 148 14.25 12.14 -15.27
CA ALA A 148 14.37 11.13 -16.31
C ALA A 148 14.54 9.74 -15.67
N GLU A 149 15.38 9.63 -14.65
CA GLU A 149 15.53 8.42 -13.85
C GLU A 149 14.19 8.01 -13.20
N TYR A 150 13.51 8.94 -12.54
CA TYR A 150 12.18 8.68 -11.95
C TYR A 150 11.19 8.13 -12.98
N THR A 151 11.11 8.75 -14.16
CA THR A 151 10.25 8.28 -15.25
C THR A 151 10.66 6.90 -15.75
N GLY A 152 11.96 6.64 -15.85
CA GLY A 152 12.54 5.36 -16.23
C GLY A 152 12.13 4.24 -15.26
N LEU A 153 12.24 4.49 -13.97
CA LEU A 153 11.88 3.55 -12.90
C LEU A 153 10.38 3.21 -12.90
N ILE A 154 9.51 4.20 -13.08
CA ILE A 154 8.07 3.95 -13.23
C ILE A 154 7.79 3.07 -14.44
N ASN A 155 8.40 3.35 -15.58
CA ASN A 155 8.21 2.56 -16.78
C ASN A 155 8.72 1.13 -16.62
N GLN A 156 9.85 0.93 -15.93
CA GLN A 156 10.36 -0.39 -15.58
C GLN A 156 9.36 -1.17 -14.73
N LEU A 157 8.85 -0.56 -13.64
CA LEU A 157 7.87 -1.18 -12.75
C LEU A 157 6.58 -1.55 -13.48
N VAL A 158 6.02 -0.64 -14.28
CA VAL A 158 4.80 -0.89 -15.06
C VAL A 158 4.98 -2.04 -16.04
N LYS A 159 6.09 -2.04 -16.80
CA LYS A 159 6.39 -3.12 -17.76
C LYS A 159 6.58 -4.46 -17.05
N PHE A 160 7.30 -4.48 -15.94
CA PHE A 160 7.52 -5.68 -15.15
C PHE A 160 6.19 -6.25 -14.64
N CYS A 161 5.33 -5.43 -14.03
CA CYS A 161 4.05 -5.87 -13.51
C CYS A 161 3.16 -6.43 -14.62
N ALA A 162 3.08 -5.76 -15.77
CA ALA A 162 2.31 -6.23 -16.92
C ALA A 162 2.82 -7.58 -17.45
N ALA A 163 4.13 -7.77 -17.53
CA ALA A 163 4.74 -9.00 -18.06
C ALA A 163 4.60 -10.19 -17.09
N ASN A 164 4.45 -9.95 -15.78
CA ASN A 164 4.42 -10.97 -14.73
C ASN A 164 3.04 -11.16 -14.10
N GLY A 165 1.97 -10.64 -14.69
CA GLY A 165 0.60 -10.81 -14.21
C GLY A 165 0.34 -10.14 -12.86
N VAL A 166 1.12 -9.10 -12.51
CA VAL A 166 0.98 -8.37 -11.25
C VAL A 166 0.01 -7.22 -11.42
N ARG A 167 -0.99 -7.13 -10.54
CA ARG A 167 -1.86 -5.96 -10.46
C ARG A 167 -1.10 -4.81 -9.80
N LEU A 168 -0.90 -3.71 -10.53
CA LEU A 168 -0.23 -2.52 -10.01
C LEU A 168 -1.27 -1.47 -9.60
N LEU A 169 -1.34 -1.19 -8.28
CA LEU A 169 -2.06 -0.06 -7.74
C LEU A 169 -1.17 1.18 -7.80
N ARG A 170 -1.75 2.30 -8.20
CA ARG A 170 -1.02 3.58 -8.29
C ARG A 170 -1.83 4.66 -7.61
N THR A 171 -1.18 5.49 -6.80
CA THR A 171 -1.79 6.73 -6.31
C THR A 171 -2.03 7.66 -7.50
N ARG A 172 -3.23 8.24 -7.58
CA ARG A 172 -3.52 9.30 -8.54
C ARG A 172 -3.52 10.61 -7.77
N GLY A 173 -2.58 11.49 -8.08
CA GLY A 173 -2.61 12.86 -7.62
C GLY A 173 -3.76 13.63 -8.27
N VAL A 174 -4.32 14.62 -7.55
CA VAL A 174 -5.19 15.62 -8.14
C VAL A 174 -4.28 16.70 -8.74
N ILE A 175 -4.34 16.86 -10.05
CA ILE A 175 -3.62 17.93 -10.76
C ILE A 175 -4.61 19.07 -10.97
N PHE A 176 -4.31 20.21 -10.36
CA PHE A 176 -5.00 21.46 -10.66
C PHE A 176 -4.30 22.11 -11.86
N SER A 177 -5.08 22.48 -12.87
CA SER A 177 -4.57 23.18 -14.05
C SER A 177 -5.29 24.52 -14.17
N ASP A 178 -4.54 25.56 -14.42
CA ASP A 178 -5.02 26.93 -14.70
C ASP A 178 -5.17 27.22 -16.22
N ARG A 179 -5.14 26.16 -17.04
CA ARG A 179 -5.17 26.30 -18.50
C ARG A 179 -6.51 26.77 -19.08
N ASP A 180 -7.50 27.02 -18.24
CA ASP A 180 -8.83 27.51 -18.64
C ASP A 180 -9.00 29.01 -18.40
N SER A 181 -7.94 29.78 -18.36
CA SER A 181 -7.94 31.25 -18.32
C SER A 181 -7.61 31.86 -19.69
#